data_e0e4d51fa8a4f6c128bbcd5d0b3edad3
#
_entry.id   e0e4d51fa8a4f6c128bbcd5d0b3edad3
#
_cell.length_a   1.000
_cell.length_b   1.000
_cell.length_c   1.000
_cell.angle_alpha   90.00
_cell.angle_beta   90.00
_cell.angle_gamma   90.00
#
_symmetry.space_group_name_H-M   'P 1'
#
loop_
_entity.id
_entity.type
_entity.pdbx_description
1 polymer ?
#
loop_
_entity_poly.entity_id
_entity_poly.type
_entity_poly.pdbx_seq_one_letter_code
_entity_poly.pdbx_strand_id
1 'polypeptide(L)'
;MWAGYKILILAYLTTEIWTERQYLSQREVDPGAEFTRNHTISEGCHRDGQHYEEGSVIKENCNSCKCSGQQWKCSQHACLVQPGLIEHVNKGDYGWTAQNYSQFWGMTLEEGFKYRLGTLPPSPLLLSMNEVTASLAETTDLPEFFIASYKWPGWTHGPLDQKNCAASWAFSTASVAADRIAIQSQGRYTANLSPQNLISCCAKKRHGCNSGSVDRAWWYLRKRGLVSHACYPLFKDQNATNNGCAMASRSDGRGKRHATTPCPNSIEKSNRIYQCSPPYRVSSNETEIMREIMQNGPVQAIMQVHEDFFNYKTGIYRHITSTNEDSEKYRKFRTHAVKLTGWGTLRGAHGQKEKFWIAANSWGKSWGENGYFRILRGVNESDIEKLIIAAWGQLTSADEP
;
A
#
# COMPACT_ATOMS: atom_id res chain seq x y z
N MET A 1 -40.15 -12.35 37.87
CA MET A 1 -39.40 -11.34 38.63
C MET A 1 -38.72 -10.39 37.63
N TRP A 2 -39.53 -9.46 37.14
CA TRP A 2 -39.10 -8.39 36.21
C TRP A 2 -39.77 -7.09 36.75
N ALA A 3 -39.03 -6.30 37.49
CA ALA A 3 -39.35 -4.89 37.79
C ALA A 3 -38.20 -4.33 38.63
N GLY A 4 -37.38 -3.44 38.07
CA GLY A 4 -36.37 -2.77 38.88
C GLY A 4 -35.19 -2.16 38.14
N TYR A 5 -35.36 -1.70 36.88
CA TYR A 5 -34.24 -0.98 36.18
C TYR A 5 -34.74 0.15 35.26
N LYS A 6 -35.62 1.00 35.75
CA LYS A 6 -36.13 2.16 34.98
C LYS A 6 -36.26 3.49 35.75
N ILE A 7 -35.63 3.65 36.91
CA ILE A 7 -35.78 4.90 37.73
C ILE A 7 -34.44 5.59 38.05
N LEU A 8 -33.33 5.27 37.40
CA LEU A 8 -32.02 5.93 37.69
C LEU A 8 -31.39 6.74 36.55
N ILE A 9 -32.08 6.99 35.44
CA ILE A 9 -31.55 7.80 34.31
C ILE A 9 -32.23 9.17 34.20
N LEU A 10 -33.23 9.51 34.99
CA LEU A 10 -33.93 10.81 34.93
C LEU A 10 -33.50 11.83 36.00
N ALA A 11 -32.52 11.50 36.85
CA ALA A 11 -32.05 12.39 37.91
C ALA A 11 -30.73 13.12 37.60
N TYR A 12 -30.08 12.86 36.46
CA TYR A 12 -28.79 13.48 36.09
C TYR A 12 -28.89 14.56 35.02
N LEU A 13 -30.07 14.85 34.49
CA LEU A 13 -30.28 15.87 33.45
C LEU A 13 -30.95 17.16 33.92
N THR A 14 -31.21 17.33 35.23
CA THR A 14 -31.88 18.51 35.74
C THR A 14 -31.00 19.43 36.61
N THR A 15 -29.74 19.15 36.82
CA THR A 15 -28.85 19.97 37.65
C THR A 15 -27.89 20.88 36.86
N GLU A 16 -27.79 20.77 35.54
CA GLU A 16 -26.93 21.67 34.72
C GLU A 16 -27.65 22.85 34.08
N ILE A 17 -28.96 22.97 34.19
CA ILE A 17 -29.72 24.08 33.57
C ILE A 17 -29.98 25.21 34.59
N TRP A 18 -29.58 25.11 35.85
CA TRP A 18 -29.85 26.13 36.89
C TRP A 18 -28.65 27.02 37.24
N THR A 19 -27.45 26.82 36.73
CA THR A 19 -26.27 27.62 37.04
C THR A 19 -25.97 28.73 36.03
N GLU A 20 -26.63 28.73 34.87
CA GLU A 20 -26.39 29.78 33.83
C GLU A 20 -27.36 30.96 33.85
N ARG A 21 -28.32 30.99 34.78
CA ARG A 21 -29.33 32.08 34.88
C ARG A 21 -29.12 33.08 35.98
N GLN A 22 -28.04 33.03 36.76
CA GLN A 22 -27.80 33.98 37.86
C GLN A 22 -26.63 34.96 37.68
N TYR A 23 -26.04 35.06 36.48
CA TYR A 23 -24.93 35.98 36.21
C TYR A 23 -25.29 37.15 35.27
N LEU A 24 -26.57 37.41 35.01
CA LEU A 24 -27.02 38.54 34.17
C LEU A 24 -27.98 39.45 34.90
N SER A 25 -27.56 40.02 36.06
CA SER A 25 -28.27 41.11 36.68
C SER A 25 -27.30 41.84 37.62
N GLN A 26 -26.65 42.80 37.07
CA GLN A 26 -26.14 44.04 37.67
C GLN A 26 -24.94 44.56 36.85
N ARG A 27 -25.22 45.31 35.78
CA ARG A 27 -24.37 46.40 35.32
C ARG A 27 -25.27 47.60 35.09
N GLU A 28 -25.08 48.59 35.92
CA GLU A 28 -25.61 49.93 35.74
C GLU A 28 -25.19 50.50 34.39
N VAL A 29 -26.15 51.02 33.66
CA VAL A 29 -25.96 51.70 32.39
C VAL A 29 -25.54 53.12 32.69
N ASP A 30 -24.31 53.49 32.37
CA ASP A 30 -23.83 54.83 32.32
C ASP A 30 -24.26 55.51 30.98
N PRO A 31 -25.14 56.52 30.95
CA PRO A 31 -25.61 57.10 29.69
C PRO A 31 -24.67 58.22 29.26
N GLY A 32 -23.55 57.92 28.63
CA GLY A 32 -22.68 59.03 28.20
C GLY A 32 -21.42 58.66 27.41
N ALA A 33 -21.33 57.53 26.84
CA ALA A 33 -20.23 57.19 25.90
C ALA A 33 -20.79 56.83 24.52
N GLU A 34 -20.82 57.75 23.60
CA GLU A 34 -20.95 57.53 22.18
C GLU A 34 -19.71 56.76 21.72
N PHE A 35 -19.77 55.42 21.87
CA PHE A 35 -18.83 54.51 21.22
C PHE A 35 -19.24 54.40 19.77
N THR A 36 -18.72 55.26 18.92
CA THR A 36 -18.68 54.98 17.48
C THR A 36 -17.87 53.71 17.25
N ARG A 37 -18.52 52.58 17.43
CA ARG A 37 -18.02 51.28 16.94
C ARG A 37 -18.09 51.35 15.43
N ASN A 38 -17.01 51.79 14.80
CA ASN A 38 -16.74 51.43 13.43
C ASN A 38 -16.63 49.90 13.38
N HIS A 39 -17.79 49.22 13.34
CA HIS A 39 -17.86 47.89 12.81
C HIS A 39 -17.56 48.00 11.32
N THR A 40 -16.28 48.00 10.95
CA THR A 40 -15.89 47.49 9.67
C THR A 40 -16.42 46.06 9.67
N ILE A 41 -17.58 45.86 9.04
CA ILE A 41 -18.07 44.52 8.66
C ILE A 41 -16.91 43.95 7.83
N SER A 42 -16.11 43.09 8.43
CA SER A 42 -15.13 42.34 7.67
C SER A 42 -15.98 41.45 6.74
N GLU A 43 -16.16 41.96 5.53
CA GLU A 43 -16.86 41.23 4.48
C GLU A 43 -16.06 39.92 4.26
N GLY A 44 -16.52 38.84 4.88
CA GLY A 44 -15.91 37.52 4.75
C GLY A 44 -16.12 36.93 3.35
N CYS A 45 -15.74 35.69 3.17
CA CYS A 45 -15.90 35.00 1.91
C CYS A 45 -17.22 34.23 1.86
N HIS A 46 -17.80 34.12 0.68
CA HIS A 46 -18.98 33.27 0.43
C HIS A 46 -18.58 32.01 -0.33
N ARG A 47 -19.19 30.89 0.05
CA ARG A 47 -19.04 29.61 -0.69
C ARG A 47 -20.25 28.73 -0.43
N ASP A 48 -20.80 28.12 -1.50
CA ASP A 48 -21.94 27.22 -1.45
C ASP A 48 -23.14 27.78 -0.64
N GLY A 49 -23.37 29.10 -0.75
CA GLY A 49 -24.45 29.80 -0.05
C GLY A 49 -24.17 30.08 1.44
N GLN A 50 -23.00 29.76 1.96
CA GLN A 50 -22.58 30.05 3.34
C GLN A 50 -21.59 31.20 3.38
N HIS A 51 -21.69 32.01 4.44
CA HIS A 51 -20.76 33.10 4.74
C HIS A 51 -19.69 32.59 5.73
N TYR A 52 -18.45 32.97 5.49
CA TYR A 52 -17.29 32.66 6.31
C TYR A 52 -16.56 33.89 6.69
N GLU A 53 -16.14 34.00 7.94
CA GLU A 53 -15.37 35.13 8.44
C GLU A 53 -14.00 35.28 7.78
N GLU A 54 -13.44 36.48 7.76
CA GLU A 54 -12.06 36.71 7.31
C GLU A 54 -11.07 35.82 8.10
N GLY A 55 -10.16 35.17 7.41
CA GLY A 55 -9.20 34.23 8.00
C GLY A 55 -9.68 32.77 8.12
N SER A 56 -10.97 32.51 7.87
CA SER A 56 -11.51 31.15 7.86
C SER A 56 -10.74 30.24 6.88
N VAL A 57 -10.55 28.98 7.26
CA VAL A 57 -9.84 27.98 6.43
C VAL A 57 -10.75 26.80 6.16
N ILE A 58 -10.92 26.47 4.89
CA ILE A 58 -11.64 25.27 4.44
C ILE A 58 -10.70 24.34 3.70
N LYS A 59 -10.97 23.05 3.76
CA LYS A 59 -10.23 22.04 3.00
C LYS A 59 -11.06 21.55 1.83
N GLU A 60 -10.46 21.54 0.65
CA GLU A 60 -11.01 20.98 -0.57
C GLU A 60 -10.04 19.93 -1.11
N ASN A 61 -10.37 18.64 -0.89
CA ASN A 61 -9.48 17.53 -1.17
C ASN A 61 -8.12 17.75 -0.48
N CYS A 62 -7.00 17.75 -1.22
CA CYS A 62 -5.66 17.99 -0.68
C CYS A 62 -5.28 19.46 -0.52
N ASN A 63 -6.14 20.38 -0.99
CA ASN A 63 -5.87 21.79 -0.96
C ASN A 63 -6.56 22.48 0.23
N SER A 64 -5.95 23.54 0.69
CA SER A 64 -6.46 24.39 1.77
C SER A 64 -6.73 25.78 1.22
N CYS A 65 -7.94 26.29 1.42
CA CYS A 65 -8.37 27.62 0.99
C CYS A 65 -8.55 28.50 2.22
N LYS A 66 -7.90 29.67 2.26
CA LYS A 66 -8.05 30.68 3.31
C LYS A 66 -8.84 31.85 2.76
N CYS A 67 -9.83 32.30 3.50
CA CYS A 67 -10.54 33.54 3.22
C CYS A 67 -9.61 34.74 3.49
N SER A 68 -9.37 35.58 2.49
CA SER A 68 -8.53 36.77 2.63
C SER A 68 -8.96 37.84 1.64
N GLY A 69 -9.44 39.00 2.17
CA GLY A 69 -9.93 40.13 1.37
C GLY A 69 -11.12 39.73 0.50
N GLN A 70 -12.14 39.08 1.08
CA GLN A 70 -13.36 38.62 0.42
C GLN A 70 -13.13 37.54 -0.67
N GLN A 71 -11.91 37.03 -0.81
CA GLN A 71 -11.56 36.03 -1.80
C GLN A 71 -10.94 34.80 -1.15
N TRP A 72 -11.26 33.63 -1.69
CA TRP A 72 -10.62 32.38 -1.30
C TRP A 72 -9.25 32.25 -1.98
N LYS A 73 -8.19 32.24 -1.17
CA LYS A 73 -6.82 31.95 -1.62
C LYS A 73 -6.51 30.49 -1.31
N CYS A 74 -6.50 29.65 -2.36
CA CYS A 74 -6.29 28.21 -2.26
C CYS A 74 -4.86 27.85 -2.61
N SER A 75 -4.31 26.83 -1.93
CA SER A 75 -3.13 26.12 -2.39
C SER A 75 -3.45 25.38 -3.69
N GLN A 76 -2.43 25.15 -4.54
CA GLN A 76 -2.59 24.52 -5.84
C GLN A 76 -1.69 23.27 -5.93
N HIS A 77 -1.91 22.33 -5.00
CA HIS A 77 -1.22 21.04 -5.05
C HIS A 77 -1.96 20.10 -5.99
N ALA A 78 -1.20 19.28 -6.73
CA ALA A 78 -1.76 18.13 -7.41
C ALA A 78 -2.24 17.14 -6.34
N CYS A 79 -3.53 16.85 -6.32
CA CYS A 79 -4.10 15.88 -5.38
C CYS A 79 -3.98 14.45 -5.90
N LEU A 80 -3.83 13.50 -4.98
CA LEU A 80 -3.71 12.09 -5.31
C LEU A 80 -5.01 11.54 -5.92
N VAL A 81 -6.14 11.96 -5.39
CA VAL A 81 -7.47 11.70 -5.98
C VAL A 81 -7.86 12.89 -6.82
N GLN A 82 -8.08 12.68 -8.10
CA GLN A 82 -8.46 13.71 -9.07
C GLN A 82 -9.83 13.36 -9.67
N PRO A 83 -10.93 14.00 -9.24
CA PRO A 83 -12.26 13.70 -9.76
C PRO A 83 -12.36 13.79 -11.29
N GLY A 84 -11.73 14.80 -11.90
CA GLY A 84 -11.69 14.96 -13.36
C GLY A 84 -10.99 13.81 -14.08
N LEU A 85 -9.88 13.27 -13.53
CA LEU A 85 -9.19 12.10 -14.06
C LEU A 85 -10.07 10.85 -13.96
N ILE A 86 -10.73 10.66 -12.80
CA ILE A 86 -11.65 9.52 -12.60
C ILE A 86 -12.80 9.58 -13.61
N GLU A 87 -13.39 10.75 -13.82
CA GLU A 87 -14.45 10.95 -14.80
C GLU A 87 -13.96 10.70 -16.23
N HIS A 88 -12.78 11.20 -16.58
CA HIS A 88 -12.14 10.99 -17.88
C HIS A 88 -11.94 9.49 -18.18
N VAL A 89 -11.36 8.75 -17.20
CA VAL A 89 -11.17 7.31 -17.31
C VAL A 89 -12.49 6.58 -17.52
N ASN A 90 -13.51 6.92 -16.72
CA ASN A 90 -14.79 6.21 -16.72
C ASN A 90 -15.68 6.54 -17.93
N LYS A 91 -15.46 7.69 -18.59
CA LYS A 91 -16.12 8.05 -19.85
C LYS A 91 -15.41 7.51 -21.08
N GLY A 92 -14.11 7.22 -20.96
CA GLY A 92 -13.30 6.67 -22.06
C GLY A 92 -13.38 5.15 -22.12
N ASP A 93 -13.01 4.59 -23.27
CA ASP A 93 -12.89 3.13 -23.48
C ASP A 93 -11.42 2.69 -23.30
N TYR A 94 -10.93 2.79 -22.07
CA TYR A 94 -9.55 2.44 -21.74
C TYR A 94 -9.37 0.98 -21.28
N GLY A 95 -10.45 0.20 -21.20
CA GLY A 95 -10.41 -1.19 -20.73
C GLY A 95 -10.33 -1.35 -19.20
N TRP A 96 -10.39 -0.23 -18.46
CA TRP A 96 -10.42 -0.22 -16.99
C TRP A 96 -11.25 0.95 -16.45
N THR A 97 -11.63 0.87 -15.19
CA THR A 97 -12.39 1.93 -14.51
C THR A 97 -11.67 2.45 -13.29
N ALA A 98 -11.94 3.68 -12.93
CA ALA A 98 -11.38 4.39 -11.79
C ALA A 98 -12.43 4.71 -10.72
N GLN A 99 -11.98 4.87 -9.46
CA GLN A 99 -12.82 5.36 -8.37
C GLN A 99 -12.03 6.20 -7.38
N ASN A 100 -12.76 6.96 -6.58
CA ASN A 100 -12.21 7.64 -5.41
C ASN A 100 -12.07 6.64 -4.25
N TYR A 101 -10.91 6.66 -3.60
CA TYR A 101 -10.65 5.91 -2.37
C TYR A 101 -10.51 6.87 -1.19
N SER A 102 -11.34 6.70 -0.16
CA SER A 102 -11.30 7.52 1.05
C SER A 102 -9.92 7.54 1.73
N GLN A 103 -9.19 6.44 1.64
CA GLN A 103 -7.82 6.33 2.17
C GLN A 103 -6.78 7.22 1.44
N PHE A 104 -7.12 7.76 0.27
CA PHE A 104 -6.28 8.65 -0.53
C PHE A 104 -6.83 10.08 -0.60
N TRP A 105 -8.08 10.28 -0.21
CA TRP A 105 -8.71 11.60 -0.20
C TRP A 105 -7.97 12.53 0.78
N GLY A 106 -7.69 13.73 0.35
CA GLY A 106 -6.97 14.72 1.14
C GLY A 106 -5.43 14.61 1.08
N MET A 107 -4.89 13.60 0.38
CA MET A 107 -3.45 13.48 0.12
C MET A 107 -3.06 14.22 -1.15
N THR A 108 -1.91 14.88 -1.13
CA THR A 108 -1.25 15.35 -2.35
C THR A 108 -0.65 14.17 -3.12
N LEU A 109 -0.43 14.34 -4.43
CA LEU A 109 0.24 13.34 -5.26
C LEU A 109 1.64 13.00 -4.72
N GLU A 110 2.37 14.00 -4.23
CA GLU A 110 3.70 13.80 -3.63
C GLU A 110 3.65 12.97 -2.35
N GLU A 111 2.64 13.18 -1.50
CA GLU A 111 2.39 12.34 -0.32
C GLU A 111 2.02 10.92 -0.71
N GLY A 112 1.21 10.74 -1.75
CA GLY A 112 0.91 9.42 -2.31
C GLY A 112 2.16 8.69 -2.74
N PHE A 113 3.01 9.31 -3.52
CA PHE A 113 4.29 8.75 -3.94
C PHE A 113 5.21 8.47 -2.75
N LYS A 114 5.24 9.37 -1.76
CA LYS A 114 6.09 9.23 -0.58
C LYS A 114 5.65 8.10 0.35
N TYR A 115 4.35 7.96 0.61
CA TYR A 115 3.86 7.08 1.67
C TYR A 115 3.25 5.77 1.16
N ARG A 116 2.81 5.71 -0.11
CA ARG A 116 2.11 4.53 -0.66
C ARG A 116 2.96 3.66 -1.58
N LEU A 117 4.16 4.10 -1.93
CA LEU A 117 5.09 3.34 -2.75
C LEU A 117 6.27 2.84 -1.91
N GLY A 118 7.46 3.32 -2.18
CA GLY A 118 8.63 3.14 -1.30
C GLY A 118 9.67 2.16 -1.81
N THR A 119 9.54 1.61 -3.01
CA THR A 119 10.60 0.83 -3.63
C THR A 119 11.61 1.79 -4.28
N LEU A 120 12.89 1.62 -3.97
CA LEU A 120 13.97 2.33 -4.68
C LEU A 120 14.16 1.73 -6.08
N PRO A 121 14.61 2.52 -7.05
CA PRO A 121 14.99 1.99 -8.37
C PRO A 121 15.97 0.82 -8.23
N PRO A 122 15.90 -0.18 -9.12
CA PRO A 122 16.80 -1.32 -9.09
C PRO A 122 18.27 -0.89 -9.15
N SER A 123 19.11 -1.53 -8.33
CA SER A 123 20.55 -1.28 -8.38
C SER A 123 21.18 -1.84 -9.68
N PRO A 124 22.29 -1.29 -10.17
CA PRO A 124 23.01 -1.86 -11.30
C PRO A 124 23.37 -3.33 -11.10
N LEU A 125 23.71 -3.74 -9.87
CA LEU A 125 24.01 -5.12 -9.53
C LEU A 125 22.80 -6.04 -9.74
N LEU A 126 21.60 -5.58 -9.37
CA LEU A 126 20.37 -6.34 -9.56
C LEU A 126 20.02 -6.48 -11.05
N LEU A 127 20.24 -5.42 -11.83
CA LEU A 127 20.01 -5.43 -13.27
C LEU A 127 21.01 -6.29 -14.04
N SER A 128 22.23 -6.48 -13.50
CA SER A 128 23.28 -7.31 -14.11
C SER A 128 23.24 -8.79 -13.69
N MET A 129 22.26 -9.19 -12.85
CA MET A 129 22.09 -10.61 -12.50
C MET A 129 21.76 -11.42 -13.75
N ASN A 130 22.38 -12.61 -13.87
CA ASN A 130 22.04 -13.55 -14.90
C ASN A 130 20.56 -13.94 -14.80
N GLU A 131 19.90 -13.94 -15.96
CA GLU A 131 18.51 -14.41 -16.04
C GLU A 131 18.47 -15.94 -15.99
N VAL A 132 17.55 -16.44 -15.20
CA VAL A 132 17.20 -17.86 -15.20
C VAL A 132 16.05 -18.05 -16.19
N THR A 133 16.25 -18.92 -17.16
CA THR A 133 15.22 -19.37 -18.09
C THR A 133 14.79 -20.78 -17.71
N ALA A 134 13.51 -21.08 -17.85
CA ALA A 134 13.03 -22.44 -17.66
C ALA A 134 13.73 -23.37 -18.66
N SER A 135 14.06 -24.58 -18.24
CA SER A 135 14.68 -25.57 -19.12
C SER A 135 13.80 -25.81 -20.35
N LEU A 136 14.39 -25.75 -21.55
CA LEU A 136 13.72 -25.98 -22.83
C LEU A 136 13.06 -27.35 -22.96
N ALA A 137 13.28 -28.28 -22.01
CA ALA A 137 12.84 -29.67 -22.08
C ALA A 137 11.34 -29.87 -21.79
N GLU A 138 10.62 -28.92 -21.26
CA GLU A 138 9.20 -29.04 -20.98
C GLU A 138 8.37 -28.10 -21.85
N THR A 139 7.85 -28.62 -22.96
CA THR A 139 6.74 -28.01 -23.73
C THR A 139 5.42 -28.12 -22.92
N THR A 140 5.39 -27.56 -21.73
CA THR A 140 4.14 -27.51 -20.98
C THR A 140 3.26 -26.43 -21.63
N ASP A 141 2.10 -26.81 -22.16
CA ASP A 141 1.10 -25.91 -22.65
C ASP A 141 0.67 -24.97 -21.52
N LEU A 142 0.92 -23.67 -21.70
CA LEU A 142 0.51 -22.65 -20.75
C LEU A 142 -1.00 -22.38 -20.91
N PRO A 143 -1.79 -22.50 -19.84
CA PRO A 143 -3.24 -22.25 -19.91
C PRO A 143 -3.52 -20.77 -20.21
N GLU A 144 -4.67 -20.48 -20.86
CA GLU A 144 -5.10 -19.10 -21.09
C GLU A 144 -5.33 -18.32 -19.78
N PHE A 145 -5.60 -19.02 -18.69
CA PHE A 145 -5.84 -18.44 -17.36
C PHE A 145 -5.16 -19.26 -16.26
N PHE A 146 -4.51 -18.58 -15.34
CA PHE A 146 -3.86 -19.19 -14.19
C PHE A 146 -3.85 -18.24 -12.99
N ILE A 147 -4.17 -18.76 -11.81
CA ILE A 147 -3.98 -18.08 -10.52
C ILE A 147 -3.30 -19.04 -9.54
N ALA A 148 -2.24 -18.59 -8.90
CA ALA A 148 -1.47 -19.37 -7.95
C ALA A 148 -2.31 -19.91 -6.78
N SER A 149 -3.29 -19.14 -6.30
CA SER A 149 -4.18 -19.57 -5.21
C SER A 149 -5.11 -20.73 -5.58
N TYR A 150 -5.38 -20.96 -6.87
CA TYR A 150 -6.14 -22.12 -7.32
C TYR A 150 -5.27 -23.39 -7.38
N LYS A 151 -4.01 -23.24 -7.76
CA LYS A 151 -3.07 -24.35 -7.77
C LYS A 151 -2.59 -24.73 -6.37
N TRP A 152 -2.41 -23.74 -5.49
CA TRP A 152 -1.92 -23.92 -4.12
C TRP A 152 -2.86 -23.27 -3.10
N PRO A 153 -4.05 -23.84 -2.90
CA PRO A 153 -5.04 -23.30 -1.98
C PRO A 153 -4.53 -23.37 -0.53
N GLY A 154 -4.61 -22.23 0.17
CA GLY A 154 -4.10 -22.11 1.54
C GLY A 154 -2.59 -21.95 1.69
N TRP A 155 -1.81 -22.03 0.61
CA TRP A 155 -0.35 -21.85 0.62
C TRP A 155 0.08 -20.49 0.09
N THR A 156 -0.79 -19.83 -0.63
CA THR A 156 -0.56 -18.46 -1.11
C THR A 156 -1.37 -17.46 -0.30
N HIS A 157 -0.78 -16.30 -0.06
CA HIS A 157 -1.34 -15.27 0.82
C HIS A 157 -1.94 -14.11 0.02
N GLY A 158 -3.06 -13.59 0.51
CA GLY A 158 -3.75 -12.45 -0.11
C GLY A 158 -3.02 -11.13 0.06
N PRO A 159 -3.56 -10.05 -0.55
CA PRO A 159 -3.02 -8.70 -0.44
C PRO A 159 -2.96 -8.22 1.00
N LEU A 160 -1.86 -7.53 1.33
CA LEU A 160 -1.63 -6.88 2.61
C LEU A 160 -1.90 -5.37 2.51
N ASP A 161 -1.78 -4.66 3.63
CA ASP A 161 -1.93 -3.20 3.67
C ASP A 161 -0.74 -2.55 4.37
N GLN A 162 0.08 -1.84 3.59
CA GLN A 162 1.24 -1.11 4.08
C GLN A 162 0.88 0.20 4.79
N LYS A 163 -0.40 0.63 4.74
CA LYS A 163 -0.85 1.91 5.29
C LYS A 163 -0.03 3.09 4.71
N ASN A 164 0.20 4.13 5.52
CA ASN A 164 1.02 5.29 5.15
C ASN A 164 2.52 5.02 5.39
N CYS A 165 3.03 3.92 4.86
CA CYS A 165 4.41 3.48 5.06
C CYS A 165 5.07 3.19 3.71
N ALA A 166 6.18 3.85 3.40
CA ALA A 166 6.94 3.68 2.16
C ALA A 166 7.65 2.31 2.12
N ALA A 167 6.89 1.21 2.05
CA ALA A 167 7.40 -0.13 2.31
C ALA A 167 6.98 -1.21 1.31
N SER A 168 6.53 -0.86 0.11
CA SER A 168 6.17 -1.86 -0.91
C SER A 168 7.27 -2.89 -1.17
N TRP A 169 8.54 -2.47 -1.11
CA TRP A 169 9.71 -3.34 -1.18
C TRP A 169 9.71 -4.44 -0.12
N ALA A 170 9.30 -4.13 1.10
CA ALA A 170 9.26 -5.08 2.22
C ALA A 170 8.04 -5.99 2.15
N PHE A 171 6.88 -5.43 1.80
CA PHE A 171 5.61 -6.17 1.71
C PHE A 171 5.65 -7.19 0.59
N SER A 172 6.07 -6.80 -0.61
CA SER A 172 6.16 -7.70 -1.75
C SER A 172 7.20 -8.80 -1.52
N THR A 173 8.39 -8.48 -1.00
CA THR A 173 9.43 -9.48 -0.69
C THR A 173 8.95 -10.48 0.35
N ALA A 174 8.39 -10.04 1.46
CA ALA A 174 7.88 -10.92 2.52
C ALA A 174 6.74 -11.82 2.01
N SER A 175 5.83 -11.26 1.20
CA SER A 175 4.68 -12.00 0.65
C SER A 175 5.11 -13.06 -0.38
N VAL A 176 6.02 -12.72 -1.30
CA VAL A 176 6.54 -13.70 -2.28
C VAL A 176 7.32 -14.81 -1.57
N ALA A 177 8.16 -14.46 -0.61
CA ALA A 177 8.91 -15.45 0.16
C ALA A 177 8.01 -16.40 0.95
N ALA A 178 6.95 -15.87 1.59
CA ALA A 178 5.97 -16.67 2.32
C ALA A 178 5.30 -17.72 1.42
N ASP A 179 4.79 -17.27 0.27
CA ASP A 179 4.12 -18.15 -0.69
C ASP A 179 5.06 -19.25 -1.20
N ARG A 180 6.29 -18.89 -1.56
CA ARG A 180 7.28 -19.84 -2.09
C ARG A 180 7.76 -20.83 -1.04
N ILE A 181 7.97 -20.43 0.20
CA ILE A 181 8.29 -21.32 1.31
C ILE A 181 7.13 -22.30 1.54
N ALA A 182 5.89 -21.82 1.50
CA ALA A 182 4.72 -22.66 1.68
C ALA A 182 4.60 -23.71 0.55
N ILE A 183 4.78 -23.30 -0.69
CA ILE A 183 4.73 -24.20 -1.86
C ILE A 183 5.84 -25.25 -1.78
N GLN A 184 7.07 -24.84 -1.52
CA GLN A 184 8.22 -25.75 -1.47
C GLN A 184 8.20 -26.72 -0.29
N SER A 185 7.63 -26.27 0.84
CA SER A 185 7.42 -27.13 2.00
C SER A 185 6.14 -27.96 1.91
N GLN A 186 5.45 -27.97 0.76
CA GLN A 186 4.18 -28.66 0.54
C GLN A 186 3.13 -28.33 1.62
N GLY A 187 3.00 -27.03 1.95
CA GLY A 187 2.05 -26.54 2.94
C GLY A 187 2.46 -26.75 4.40
N ARG A 188 3.67 -27.25 4.67
CA ARG A 188 4.16 -27.43 6.05
C ARG A 188 4.43 -26.11 6.76
N TYR A 189 4.80 -25.06 6.01
CA TYR A 189 5.08 -23.72 6.51
C TYR A 189 4.27 -22.67 5.77
N THR A 190 3.07 -22.39 6.24
CA THR A 190 2.12 -21.46 5.64
C THR A 190 2.03 -20.12 6.38
N ALA A 191 3.02 -19.79 7.19
CA ALA A 191 3.02 -18.51 7.92
C ALA A 191 3.26 -17.32 6.98
N ASN A 192 2.41 -16.29 7.10
CA ASN A 192 2.74 -14.96 6.55
C ASN A 192 4.04 -14.47 7.16
N LEU A 193 5.00 -14.04 6.36
CA LEU A 193 6.25 -13.44 6.85
C LEU A 193 6.05 -11.96 7.18
N SER A 194 6.84 -11.47 8.13
CA SER A 194 6.73 -10.11 8.65
C SER A 194 7.39 -9.06 7.76
N PRO A 195 6.64 -8.15 7.10
CA PRO A 195 7.23 -6.96 6.48
C PRO A 195 7.86 -6.03 7.52
N GLN A 196 7.30 -5.96 8.74
CA GLN A 196 7.85 -5.15 9.83
C GLN A 196 9.26 -5.54 10.20
N ASN A 197 9.58 -6.84 10.15
CA ASN A 197 10.94 -7.32 10.39
C ASN A 197 11.94 -6.74 9.37
N LEU A 198 11.55 -6.64 8.09
CA LEU A 198 12.36 -5.96 7.07
C LEU A 198 12.47 -4.46 7.34
N ILE A 199 11.34 -3.79 7.57
CA ILE A 199 11.25 -2.35 7.80
C ILE A 199 12.14 -1.92 8.97
N SER A 200 12.13 -2.67 10.07
CA SER A 200 12.86 -2.32 11.28
C SER A 200 14.31 -2.79 11.29
N CYS A 201 14.63 -3.88 10.59
CA CYS A 201 15.91 -4.57 10.78
C CYS A 201 16.82 -4.59 9.55
N CYS A 202 16.29 -4.38 8.34
CA CYS A 202 17.05 -4.53 7.10
C CYS A 202 18.07 -3.38 6.90
N ALA A 203 17.77 -2.17 7.32
CA ALA A 203 18.61 -1.00 7.11
C ALA A 203 19.20 -0.49 8.43
N LYS A 204 20.53 -0.47 8.56
CA LYS A 204 21.22 -0.03 9.81
C LYS A 204 21.02 1.46 10.15
N LYS A 205 20.74 2.33 9.17
CA LYS A 205 20.70 3.81 9.37
C LYS A 205 19.34 4.44 9.00
N ARG A 206 18.41 3.69 8.44
CA ARG A 206 17.10 4.17 7.98
C ARG A 206 16.02 3.18 8.40
N HIS A 207 15.81 3.07 9.71
CA HIS A 207 14.73 2.27 10.25
C HIS A 207 13.38 2.97 9.99
N GLY A 208 12.31 2.18 9.92
CA GLY A 208 10.95 2.70 9.79
C GLY A 208 10.46 2.84 8.35
N CYS A 209 9.43 3.64 8.18
CA CYS A 209 8.67 3.80 6.94
C CYS A 209 9.40 4.59 5.85
N ASN A 210 10.63 4.18 5.54
CA ASN A 210 11.45 4.76 4.49
C ASN A 210 11.54 3.84 3.28
N SER A 211 11.72 4.43 2.11
CA SER A 211 11.96 3.68 0.88
C SER A 211 13.16 2.74 1.03
N GLY A 212 13.03 1.55 0.49
CA GLY A 212 14.05 0.52 0.55
C GLY A 212 14.27 -0.18 -0.78
N SER A 213 15.32 -0.99 -0.82
CA SER A 213 15.77 -1.68 -2.01
C SER A 213 15.40 -3.17 -1.92
N VAL A 214 14.88 -3.70 -3.00
CA VAL A 214 14.45 -5.10 -3.12
C VAL A 214 15.63 -6.06 -2.98
N ASP A 215 16.77 -5.77 -3.59
CA ASP A 215 18.00 -6.56 -3.47
C ASP A 215 18.48 -6.66 -2.02
N ARG A 216 18.41 -5.56 -1.26
CA ARG A 216 18.74 -5.56 0.16
C ARG A 216 17.76 -6.38 0.98
N ALA A 217 16.47 -6.34 0.64
CA ALA A 217 15.44 -7.13 1.30
C ALA A 217 15.70 -8.64 1.12
N TRP A 218 15.96 -9.08 -0.11
CA TRP A 218 16.29 -10.47 -0.41
C TRP A 218 17.62 -10.91 0.22
N TRP A 219 18.63 -10.03 0.20
CA TRP A 219 19.89 -10.29 0.90
C TRP A 219 19.67 -10.48 2.41
N TYR A 220 18.83 -9.62 3.02
CA TYR A 220 18.49 -9.74 4.44
C TYR A 220 17.78 -11.06 4.73
N LEU A 221 16.78 -11.39 3.94
CA LEU A 221 16.02 -12.64 4.05
C LEU A 221 16.93 -13.87 3.93
N ARG A 222 17.87 -13.85 3.00
CA ARG A 222 18.89 -14.90 2.86
C ARG A 222 19.82 -14.99 4.06
N LYS A 223 20.34 -13.86 4.54
CA LYS A 223 21.41 -13.83 5.55
C LYS A 223 20.89 -13.82 6.98
N ARG A 224 19.72 -13.26 7.22
CA ARG A 224 19.15 -13.08 8.57
C ARG A 224 17.83 -13.83 8.75
N GLY A 225 17.06 -13.95 7.69
CA GLY A 225 15.73 -14.51 7.72
C GLY A 225 14.69 -13.55 8.33
N LEU A 226 13.43 -13.96 8.26
CA LEU A 226 12.29 -13.25 8.83
C LEU A 226 11.52 -14.16 9.78
N VAL A 227 10.86 -13.56 10.74
CA VAL A 227 9.83 -14.24 11.54
C VAL A 227 8.46 -14.10 10.89
N SER A 228 7.46 -14.78 11.43
CA SER A 228 6.07 -14.64 10.99
C SER A 228 5.51 -13.25 11.27
N HIS A 229 4.48 -12.86 10.52
CA HIS A 229 3.73 -11.62 10.80
C HIS A 229 3.02 -11.67 12.16
N ALA A 230 2.60 -12.85 12.60
CA ALA A 230 2.02 -13.03 13.94
C ALA A 230 3.07 -12.72 15.04
N CYS A 231 4.33 -13.11 14.85
CA CYS A 231 5.42 -12.83 15.78
C CYS A 231 5.79 -11.35 15.80
N TYR A 232 5.92 -10.72 14.63
CA TYR A 232 6.30 -9.32 14.50
C TYR A 232 5.32 -8.57 13.58
N PRO A 233 4.13 -8.21 14.10
CA PRO A 233 3.09 -7.54 13.33
C PRO A 233 3.51 -6.11 12.94
N LEU A 234 2.84 -5.56 11.95
CA LEU A 234 3.02 -4.16 11.56
C LEU A 234 2.61 -3.25 12.72
N PHE A 235 3.44 -2.28 13.06
CA PHE A 235 3.11 -1.31 14.09
C PHE A 235 1.91 -0.47 13.69
N LYS A 236 1.01 -0.25 14.66
CA LYS A 236 -0.18 0.60 14.47
C LYS A 236 0.21 2.07 14.29
N ASP A 237 1.18 2.53 15.06
CA ASP A 237 1.73 3.88 14.97
C ASP A 237 3.01 3.86 14.13
N GLN A 238 2.90 4.36 12.92
CA GLN A 238 4.01 4.42 11.97
C GLN A 238 5.01 5.55 12.31
N ASN A 239 4.62 6.49 13.17
CA ASN A 239 5.52 7.53 13.70
C ASN A 239 6.39 7.00 14.84
N ALA A 240 6.03 5.88 15.46
CA ALA A 240 6.88 5.18 16.43
C ALA A 240 8.10 4.46 15.78
N THR A 241 8.60 5.02 14.70
CA THR A 241 9.69 4.47 13.87
C THR A 241 11.04 4.40 14.59
N ASN A 242 11.14 4.93 15.80
CA ASN A 242 12.37 4.93 16.59
C ASN A 242 12.60 3.63 17.39
N ASN A 243 11.66 2.71 17.39
CA ASN A 243 11.87 1.39 17.96
C ASN A 243 12.76 0.60 16.99
N GLY A 244 14.04 0.50 17.29
CA GLY A 244 15.01 -0.24 16.51
C GLY A 244 14.57 -1.69 16.20
N CYS A 245 15.45 -2.48 15.60
CA CYS A 245 15.18 -3.88 15.29
C CYS A 245 14.90 -4.68 16.58
N ALA A 246 13.64 -5.12 16.75
CA ALA A 246 13.25 -5.93 17.91
C ALA A 246 13.58 -7.42 17.74
N MET A 247 13.89 -7.87 16.51
CA MET A 247 14.22 -9.28 16.23
C MET A 247 15.69 -9.45 15.89
N ALA A 248 16.41 -10.14 16.77
CA ALA A 248 17.77 -10.57 16.51
C ALA A 248 17.80 -12.06 16.15
N SER A 249 18.71 -12.44 15.26
CA SER A 249 18.94 -13.84 14.92
C SER A 249 20.43 -14.21 14.97
N ARG A 250 20.73 -15.41 15.51
CA ARG A 250 22.09 -15.95 15.63
C ARG A 250 22.25 -17.17 14.73
N SER A 251 23.37 -17.31 14.06
CA SER A 251 23.71 -18.51 13.31
C SER A 251 24.17 -19.63 14.26
N ASP A 252 23.79 -20.87 13.97
CA ASP A 252 24.27 -22.07 14.66
C ASP A 252 25.61 -22.59 14.12
N GLY A 253 26.23 -21.84 13.21
CA GLY A 253 27.47 -22.26 12.52
C GLY A 253 27.23 -23.19 11.34
N ARG A 254 26.06 -23.82 11.21
CA ARG A 254 25.67 -24.74 10.13
C ARG A 254 24.80 -24.08 9.07
N GLY A 255 24.70 -22.75 9.09
CA GLY A 255 23.88 -21.97 8.16
C GLY A 255 22.44 -21.75 8.60
N LYS A 256 21.94 -22.46 9.60
CA LYS A 256 20.63 -22.24 10.20
C LYS A 256 20.66 -21.08 11.18
N ARG A 257 19.58 -20.35 11.27
CA ARG A 257 19.45 -19.22 12.20
C ARG A 257 18.30 -19.41 13.17
N HIS A 258 18.53 -18.99 14.40
CA HIS A 258 17.54 -18.99 15.45
C HIS A 258 17.32 -17.58 15.98
N ALA A 259 16.09 -17.24 16.33
CA ALA A 259 15.80 -15.99 17.01
C ALA A 259 16.41 -16.04 18.43
N THR A 260 17.05 -14.95 18.83
CA THR A 260 17.66 -14.81 20.17
C THR A 260 16.78 -14.04 21.14
N THR A 261 15.66 -13.48 20.63
CA THR A 261 14.68 -12.72 21.40
C THR A 261 13.28 -13.32 21.21
N PRO A 262 12.39 -13.20 22.20
CA PRO A 262 10.98 -13.56 22.04
C PRO A 262 10.30 -12.68 21.00
N CYS A 263 9.12 -13.07 20.58
CA CYS A 263 8.32 -12.27 19.65
C CYS A 263 7.96 -10.91 20.26
N PRO A 264 8.02 -9.80 19.50
CA PRO A 264 7.46 -8.52 19.91
C PRO A 264 5.97 -8.59 20.25
N ASN A 265 5.22 -9.45 19.57
CA ASN A 265 3.88 -9.84 19.99
C ASN A 265 3.98 -10.94 21.06
N SER A 266 3.71 -10.59 22.31
CA SER A 266 3.82 -11.50 23.47
C SER A 266 2.85 -12.69 23.44
N ILE A 267 1.80 -12.62 22.61
CA ILE A 267 0.81 -13.70 22.46
C ILE A 267 1.37 -14.82 21.58
N GLU A 268 2.22 -14.49 20.60
CA GLU A 268 2.82 -15.46 19.69
C GLU A 268 4.06 -16.09 20.32
N LYS A 269 4.06 -17.41 20.44
CA LYS A 269 5.17 -18.17 21.03
C LYS A 269 6.22 -18.56 20.01
N SER A 270 5.83 -18.71 18.74
CA SER A 270 6.74 -19.14 17.68
C SER A 270 7.54 -17.97 17.12
N ASN A 271 8.82 -17.96 17.45
CA ASN A 271 9.79 -17.00 16.89
C ASN A 271 10.68 -17.64 15.81
N ARG A 272 10.15 -18.64 15.09
CA ARG A 272 10.86 -19.34 14.01
C ARG A 272 11.35 -18.36 12.96
N ILE A 273 12.61 -18.53 12.53
CA ILE A 273 13.24 -17.78 11.45
C ILE A 273 13.07 -18.54 10.14
N TYR A 274 12.58 -17.86 9.12
CA TYR A 274 12.43 -18.33 7.75
C TYR A 274 13.48 -17.68 6.87
N GLN A 275 14.21 -18.45 6.08
CA GLN A 275 15.25 -17.98 5.19
C GLN A 275 14.96 -18.40 3.73
N CYS A 276 15.56 -17.69 2.80
CA CYS A 276 15.56 -18.04 1.39
C CYS A 276 16.99 -18.27 0.86
N SER A 277 17.11 -19.01 -0.21
CA SER A 277 18.30 -19.11 -1.03
C SER A 277 18.63 -17.75 -1.68
N PRO A 278 19.77 -17.60 -2.38
CA PRO A 278 20.01 -16.41 -3.18
C PRO A 278 18.85 -16.14 -4.13
N PRO A 279 18.40 -14.86 -4.23
CA PRO A 279 17.41 -14.51 -5.24
C PRO A 279 18.00 -14.67 -6.64
N TYR A 280 17.16 -14.93 -7.60
CA TYR A 280 17.50 -14.97 -9.02
C TYR A 280 16.55 -14.10 -9.83
N ARG A 281 17.04 -13.65 -10.96
CA ARG A 281 16.24 -12.88 -11.93
C ARG A 281 15.60 -13.86 -12.92
N VAL A 282 14.30 -13.71 -13.13
CA VAL A 282 13.57 -14.40 -14.19
C VAL A 282 13.68 -13.58 -15.47
N SER A 283 13.74 -14.22 -16.62
CA SER A 283 13.72 -13.53 -17.90
C SER A 283 12.49 -12.62 -18.03
N SER A 284 12.66 -11.47 -18.69
CA SER A 284 11.56 -10.53 -18.97
C SER A 284 10.57 -11.02 -20.05
N ASN A 285 10.81 -12.21 -20.61
CA ASN A 285 9.89 -12.83 -21.56
C ASN A 285 8.59 -13.28 -20.84
N GLU A 286 7.43 -12.89 -21.38
CA GLU A 286 6.14 -13.22 -20.76
C GLU A 286 5.95 -14.74 -20.52
N THR A 287 6.38 -15.56 -21.46
CA THR A 287 6.26 -17.04 -21.36
C THR A 287 7.11 -17.59 -20.22
N GLU A 288 8.32 -17.08 -20.03
CA GLU A 288 9.21 -17.49 -18.94
C GLU A 288 8.67 -17.06 -17.58
N ILE A 289 8.09 -15.87 -17.49
CA ILE A 289 7.42 -15.40 -16.27
C ILE A 289 6.22 -16.29 -15.93
N MET A 290 5.40 -16.65 -16.94
CA MET A 290 4.26 -17.56 -16.77
C MET A 290 4.70 -18.92 -16.29
N ARG A 291 5.73 -19.54 -16.90
CA ARG A 291 6.29 -20.83 -16.49
C ARG A 291 6.78 -20.79 -15.06
N GLU A 292 7.56 -19.76 -14.72
CA GLU A 292 8.08 -19.58 -13.36
C GLU A 292 6.97 -19.52 -12.32
N ILE A 293 5.94 -18.71 -12.58
CA ILE A 293 4.80 -18.61 -11.65
C ILE A 293 4.06 -19.93 -11.56
N MET A 294 3.83 -20.61 -12.69
CA MET A 294 3.07 -21.86 -12.73
C MET A 294 3.82 -23.04 -12.05
N GLN A 295 5.12 -23.10 -12.21
CA GLN A 295 5.92 -24.19 -11.65
C GLN A 295 6.31 -23.94 -10.19
N ASN A 296 6.75 -22.74 -9.87
CA ASN A 296 7.48 -22.43 -8.65
C ASN A 296 6.74 -21.47 -7.71
N GLY A 297 5.63 -20.85 -8.16
CA GLY A 297 4.83 -19.94 -7.38
C GLY A 297 5.05 -18.46 -7.71
N PRO A 298 4.35 -17.55 -7.00
CA PRO A 298 4.37 -16.11 -7.26
C PRO A 298 5.78 -15.52 -7.32
N VAL A 299 5.92 -14.43 -8.10
CA VAL A 299 7.18 -13.71 -8.26
C VAL A 299 7.01 -12.25 -7.86
N GLN A 300 8.12 -11.57 -7.57
CA GLN A 300 8.14 -10.14 -7.31
C GLN A 300 8.45 -9.38 -8.60
N ALA A 301 7.64 -8.35 -8.89
CA ALA A 301 7.89 -7.41 -9.97
C ALA A 301 8.10 -6.00 -9.41
N ILE A 302 8.93 -5.20 -10.09
CA ILE A 302 9.06 -3.77 -9.84
C ILE A 302 8.47 -3.04 -11.03
N MET A 303 7.50 -2.15 -10.77
CA MET A 303 6.81 -1.39 -11.78
C MET A 303 6.93 0.12 -11.54
N GLN A 304 6.65 0.90 -12.57
CA GLN A 304 6.43 2.34 -12.47
C GLN A 304 4.97 2.59 -12.11
N VAL A 305 4.72 3.50 -11.18
CA VAL A 305 3.38 3.94 -10.81
C VAL A 305 3.19 5.38 -11.24
N HIS A 306 2.19 5.59 -12.07
CA HIS A 306 1.69 6.88 -12.53
C HIS A 306 0.53 7.34 -11.65
N GLU A 307 0.13 8.60 -11.78
CA GLU A 307 -0.92 9.21 -10.95
C GLU A 307 -2.29 8.52 -11.08
N ASP A 308 -2.63 8.04 -12.28
CA ASP A 308 -3.90 7.39 -12.58
C ASP A 308 -4.06 6.04 -11.88
N PHE A 309 -2.94 5.32 -11.63
CA PHE A 309 -2.95 4.01 -10.99
C PHE A 309 -3.53 4.01 -9.57
N PHE A 310 -3.37 5.10 -8.82
CA PHE A 310 -3.95 5.19 -7.48
C PHE A 310 -5.47 5.07 -7.48
N ASN A 311 -6.11 5.50 -8.56
CA ASN A 311 -7.56 5.49 -8.73
C ASN A 311 -8.09 4.22 -9.40
N TYR A 312 -7.23 3.24 -9.75
CA TYR A 312 -7.65 2.00 -10.39
C TYR A 312 -8.70 1.25 -9.55
N LYS A 313 -9.81 0.85 -10.20
CA LYS A 313 -10.89 0.08 -9.59
C LYS A 313 -10.95 -1.35 -10.12
N THR A 314 -11.12 -1.51 -11.42
CA THR A 314 -11.25 -2.83 -12.08
C THR A 314 -10.94 -2.71 -13.57
N GLY A 315 -10.69 -3.84 -14.22
CA GLY A 315 -10.35 -3.91 -15.63
C GLY A 315 -8.87 -4.18 -15.87
N ILE A 316 -8.41 -4.06 -17.11
CA ILE A 316 -7.00 -4.26 -17.47
C ILE A 316 -6.32 -2.90 -17.51
N TYR A 317 -5.57 -2.58 -16.44
CA TYR A 317 -4.87 -1.30 -16.33
C TYR A 317 -3.86 -1.10 -17.47
N ARG A 318 -3.89 0.07 -18.01
CA ARG A 318 -2.86 0.70 -18.86
C ARG A 318 -2.79 2.18 -18.50
N HIS A 319 -1.60 2.72 -18.48
CA HIS A 319 -1.41 4.14 -18.21
C HIS A 319 -2.03 5.00 -19.31
N ILE A 320 -2.78 6.02 -18.90
CA ILE A 320 -3.42 6.97 -19.81
C ILE A 320 -2.51 8.18 -19.94
N THR A 321 -1.89 8.30 -21.11
CA THR A 321 -1.10 9.48 -21.43
C THR A 321 -2.05 10.66 -21.66
N SER A 322 -2.02 11.65 -20.76
CA SER A 322 -2.79 12.89 -20.96
C SER A 322 -2.28 13.62 -22.20
N THR A 323 -3.21 14.01 -23.07
CA THR A 323 -2.90 14.75 -24.31
C THR A 323 -2.66 16.24 -24.07
N ASN A 324 -2.85 16.75 -22.85
CA ASN A 324 -2.67 18.15 -22.54
C ASN A 324 -1.20 18.49 -22.32
N GLU A 325 -0.72 19.58 -22.93
CA GLU A 325 0.64 20.10 -22.87
C GLU A 325 1.13 20.42 -21.44
N ASP A 326 0.22 20.60 -20.48
CA ASP A 326 0.54 20.70 -19.05
C ASP A 326 1.07 19.39 -18.42
N SER A 327 1.06 18.30 -19.17
CA SER A 327 1.38 16.94 -18.67
C SER A 327 2.85 16.74 -18.32
N GLU A 328 3.79 17.57 -18.81
CA GLU A 328 5.20 17.45 -18.40
C GLU A 328 5.41 17.71 -16.90
N LYS A 329 4.57 18.58 -16.30
CA LYS A 329 4.59 18.86 -14.87
C LYS A 329 4.08 17.68 -14.03
N TYR A 330 3.30 16.79 -14.61
CA TYR A 330 2.64 15.65 -13.96
C TYR A 330 3.20 14.29 -14.39
N ARG A 331 4.14 14.19 -15.32
CA ARG A 331 4.82 12.95 -15.73
C ARG A 331 5.75 12.37 -14.65
N LYS A 332 5.41 12.56 -13.39
CA LYS A 332 6.17 11.94 -12.30
C LYS A 332 5.68 10.51 -12.09
N PHE A 333 6.57 9.56 -12.27
CA PHE A 333 6.38 8.20 -11.81
C PHE A 333 7.37 7.88 -10.69
N ARG A 334 7.03 6.86 -9.92
CA ARG A 334 7.89 6.30 -8.88
C ARG A 334 7.80 4.79 -8.93
N THR A 335 8.83 4.14 -8.47
CA THR A 335 8.91 2.68 -8.45
C THR A 335 8.14 2.09 -7.27
N HIS A 336 7.48 0.98 -7.55
CA HIS A 336 6.66 0.21 -6.63
C HIS A 336 6.91 -1.27 -6.84
N ALA A 337 6.89 -2.07 -5.80
CA ALA A 337 7.07 -3.50 -5.92
C ALA A 337 5.77 -4.23 -5.56
N VAL A 338 5.40 -5.19 -6.39
CA VAL A 338 4.17 -5.97 -6.30
C VAL A 338 4.47 -7.47 -6.40
N LYS A 339 3.47 -8.30 -6.10
CA LYS A 339 3.54 -9.75 -6.27
C LYS A 339 2.70 -10.16 -7.47
N LEU A 340 3.32 -10.71 -8.53
CA LEU A 340 2.61 -11.35 -9.63
C LEU A 340 2.16 -12.74 -9.21
N THR A 341 0.86 -13.01 -9.35
CA THR A 341 0.23 -14.25 -8.85
C THR A 341 -0.40 -15.10 -9.96
N GLY A 342 -0.49 -14.54 -11.16
CA GLY A 342 -1.14 -15.23 -12.26
C GLY A 342 -1.32 -14.35 -13.48
N TRP A 343 -2.09 -14.84 -14.42
CA TRP A 343 -2.40 -14.18 -15.68
C TRP A 343 -3.73 -14.64 -16.24
N GLY A 344 -4.18 -13.94 -17.27
CA GLY A 344 -5.35 -14.34 -18.03
C GLY A 344 -5.38 -13.70 -19.40
N THR A 345 -6.41 -14.08 -20.15
CA THR A 345 -6.76 -13.50 -21.45
C THR A 345 -8.24 -13.25 -21.46
N LEU A 346 -8.65 -11.99 -21.70
CA LEU A 346 -10.04 -11.64 -21.98
C LEU A 346 -10.27 -11.66 -23.48
N ARG A 347 -11.46 -12.05 -23.87
CA ARG A 347 -11.96 -11.92 -25.26
C ARG A 347 -12.91 -10.74 -25.28
N GLY A 348 -12.54 -9.67 -25.97
CA GLY A 348 -13.40 -8.52 -26.22
C GLY A 348 -14.56 -8.87 -27.16
N ALA A 349 -15.54 -7.98 -27.23
CA ALA A 349 -16.76 -8.15 -28.03
C ALA A 349 -16.50 -8.39 -29.53
N HIS A 350 -15.36 -7.96 -30.06
CA HIS A 350 -14.95 -8.13 -31.46
C HIS A 350 -13.90 -9.25 -31.66
N GLY A 351 -13.78 -10.18 -30.66
CA GLY A 351 -12.83 -11.31 -30.75
C GLY A 351 -11.38 -10.95 -30.47
N GLN A 352 -11.07 -9.70 -30.13
CA GLN A 352 -9.74 -9.29 -29.71
C GLN A 352 -9.39 -10.00 -28.39
N LYS A 353 -8.16 -10.51 -28.32
CA LYS A 353 -7.64 -11.11 -27.10
C LYS A 353 -6.78 -10.09 -26.37
N GLU A 354 -7.18 -9.70 -25.17
CA GLU A 354 -6.37 -8.88 -24.27
C GLU A 354 -5.75 -9.74 -23.19
N LYS A 355 -4.43 -9.76 -23.16
CA LYS A 355 -3.64 -10.49 -22.17
C LYS A 355 -3.38 -9.61 -20.96
N PHE A 356 -3.41 -10.19 -19.75
CA PHE A 356 -3.15 -9.46 -18.52
C PHE A 356 -2.39 -10.29 -17.48
N TRP A 357 -1.64 -9.61 -16.64
CA TRP A 357 -1.13 -10.13 -15.39
C TRP A 357 -2.13 -9.90 -14.27
N ILE A 358 -2.14 -10.79 -13.28
CA ILE A 358 -2.83 -10.61 -12.00
C ILE A 358 -1.77 -10.36 -10.93
N ALA A 359 -1.84 -9.20 -10.32
CA ALA A 359 -0.88 -8.77 -9.31
C ALA A 359 -1.56 -8.42 -7.98
N ALA A 360 -0.96 -8.85 -6.87
CA ALA A 360 -1.35 -8.42 -5.53
C ALA A 360 -0.59 -7.14 -5.17
N ASN A 361 -1.35 -6.10 -4.84
CA ASN A 361 -0.84 -4.83 -4.32
C ASN A 361 -0.74 -4.89 -2.79
N SER A 362 -0.21 -3.83 -2.18
CA SER A 362 -0.05 -3.67 -0.73
C SER A 362 -0.81 -2.47 -0.16
N TRP A 363 -1.97 -2.11 -0.75
CA TRP A 363 -2.81 -0.99 -0.32
C TRP A 363 -4.14 -1.42 0.32
N GLY A 364 -4.22 -2.66 0.79
CA GLY A 364 -5.39 -3.24 1.44
C GLY A 364 -6.45 -3.74 0.44
N LYS A 365 -7.41 -4.51 0.97
CA LYS A 365 -8.47 -5.14 0.17
C LYS A 365 -9.54 -4.17 -0.34
N SER A 366 -9.60 -2.95 0.23
CA SER A 366 -10.55 -1.92 -0.24
C SER A 366 -10.13 -1.27 -1.55
N TRP A 367 -8.87 -1.41 -1.97
CA TRP A 367 -8.33 -0.88 -3.21
C TRP A 367 -8.41 -1.93 -4.33
N GLY A 368 -8.68 -1.48 -5.55
CA GLY A 368 -8.70 -2.32 -6.74
C GLY A 368 -9.70 -3.47 -6.66
N GLU A 369 -9.33 -4.61 -7.21
CA GLU A 369 -10.09 -5.86 -7.21
C GLU A 369 -9.76 -6.67 -5.93
N ASN A 370 -10.30 -6.27 -4.78
CA ASN A 370 -10.00 -6.87 -3.47
C ASN A 370 -8.50 -6.85 -3.11
N GLY A 371 -7.81 -5.75 -3.47
CA GLY A 371 -6.37 -5.57 -3.26
C GLY A 371 -5.50 -6.10 -4.39
N TYR A 372 -6.10 -6.71 -5.42
CA TYR A 372 -5.45 -7.09 -6.66
C TYR A 372 -5.69 -6.05 -7.75
N PHE A 373 -4.91 -6.17 -8.81
CA PHE A 373 -5.14 -5.47 -10.06
C PHE A 373 -4.76 -6.34 -11.24
N ARG A 374 -5.35 -6.05 -12.38
CA ARG A 374 -4.96 -6.62 -13.67
C ARG A 374 -4.22 -5.55 -14.47
N ILE A 375 -3.15 -5.90 -15.10
CA ILE A 375 -2.33 -5.01 -15.91
C ILE A 375 -1.98 -5.67 -17.24
N LEU A 376 -1.94 -4.91 -18.32
CA LEU A 376 -1.68 -5.40 -19.65
C LEU A 376 -0.38 -6.22 -19.70
N ARG A 377 -0.41 -7.38 -20.37
CA ARG A 377 0.69 -8.35 -20.44
C ARG A 377 1.27 -8.46 -21.84
N GLY A 378 2.60 -8.61 -21.93
CA GLY A 378 3.33 -8.86 -23.17
C GLY A 378 3.80 -7.59 -23.89
N VAL A 379 3.57 -6.41 -23.28
CA VAL A 379 3.98 -5.09 -23.80
C VAL A 379 4.80 -4.30 -22.79
N ASN A 380 5.17 -4.92 -21.68
CA ASN A 380 5.91 -4.30 -20.57
C ASN A 380 5.21 -3.03 -20.03
N GLU A 381 3.88 -3.07 -19.90
CA GLU A 381 3.11 -1.95 -19.36
C GLU A 381 3.66 -1.50 -17.99
N SER A 382 3.90 -0.20 -17.83
CA SER A 382 4.46 0.39 -16.60
C SER A 382 5.74 -0.31 -16.10
N ASP A 383 6.55 -0.85 -16.98
CA ASP A 383 7.79 -1.61 -16.71
C ASP A 383 7.58 -2.88 -15.86
N ILE A 384 6.36 -3.44 -15.77
CA ILE A 384 6.07 -4.57 -14.86
C ILE A 384 6.81 -5.85 -15.21
N GLU A 385 7.18 -6.06 -16.47
CA GLU A 385 7.90 -7.25 -16.96
C GLU A 385 9.42 -7.08 -16.94
N LYS A 386 9.91 -5.86 -16.74
CA LYS A 386 11.32 -5.49 -16.91
C LYS A 386 12.24 -6.17 -15.88
N LEU A 387 11.78 -6.31 -14.66
CA LEU A 387 12.54 -6.91 -13.57
C LEU A 387 11.68 -7.81 -12.70
N ILE A 388 11.85 -9.10 -12.90
CA ILE A 388 11.16 -10.16 -12.17
C ILE A 388 12.16 -10.89 -11.29
N ILE A 389 11.85 -10.99 -10.00
CA ILE A 389 12.72 -11.59 -9.00
C ILE A 389 11.98 -12.71 -8.27
N ALA A 390 12.70 -13.78 -8.03
CA ALA A 390 12.25 -14.91 -7.25
C ALA A 390 13.37 -15.45 -6.36
N ALA A 391 13.00 -16.28 -5.39
CA ALA A 391 13.94 -17.01 -4.55
C ALA A 391 13.31 -18.32 -4.09
N TRP A 392 14.12 -19.32 -3.79
CA TRP A 392 13.68 -20.55 -3.15
C TRP A 392 13.68 -20.40 -1.64
N GLY A 393 12.76 -21.06 -0.95
CA GLY A 393 12.84 -21.23 0.49
C GLY A 393 14.05 -22.06 0.85
N GLN A 394 14.74 -21.72 1.93
CA GLN A 394 15.81 -22.56 2.45
C GLN A 394 15.21 -23.54 3.45
N LEU A 395 14.82 -24.70 2.95
CA LEU A 395 14.39 -25.83 3.77
C LEU A 395 15.62 -26.61 4.24
N THR A 396 15.55 -27.16 5.44
CA THR A 396 16.59 -28.09 5.94
C THR A 396 16.16 -29.52 5.67
N SER A 397 17.10 -30.48 5.74
CA SER A 397 16.78 -31.91 5.57
C SER A 397 15.70 -32.43 6.54
N ALA A 398 15.55 -31.78 7.70
CA ALA A 398 14.45 -32.04 8.62
C ALA A 398 13.11 -31.39 8.17
N ASP A 399 13.19 -30.49 7.20
CA ASP A 399 12.06 -29.74 6.65
C ASP A 399 11.68 -30.23 5.23
N GLU A 400 12.45 -31.16 4.64
CA GLU A 400 12.14 -31.81 3.38
C GLU A 400 11.02 -32.85 3.57
N PRO A 401 10.10 -32.98 2.60
CA PRO A 401 8.96 -33.92 2.67
C PRO A 401 9.36 -35.38 2.67
#